data_59c7224511123cdbc3c23998c1322876
#
_entry.id   59c7224511123cdbc3c23998c1322876
#
_cell.length_a   1.000
_cell.length_b   1.000
_cell.length_c   1.000
_cell.angle_alpha   90.00
_cell.angle_beta   90.00
_cell.angle_gamma   90.00
#
_symmetry.space_group_name_H-M   'P 1'
#
loop_
_entity.id
_entity.type
_entity.pdbx_description
1 polymer ?
#
loop_
_entity_poly.entity_id
_entity_poly.type
_entity_poly.pdbx_seq_one_letter_code
_entity_poly.pdbx_strand_id
1 'polypeptide(L)'
;MSQHTGAYVFALAGKADADNIIPVIWEAARDGTPCVVIITNRDVYLTQRDAWWLRERPSVRLVLRASSEGDPSVIERLRRLAWNRAALRRFLRAERALLVAMQWGEGVAHDSASMLRRMIRWWSTNLHSQLQFAAKELGVPTVALPHGHSTKTTIIRNRHVREKSVAHGDKLPFADRDSFAAYVFCAGYHRDAIVNGSTMSGSNVRVWGSPRFNDVWVPRLYAQAPVVTLPALAEGVIRRVLFFVPKWQNLVDRAATMQLIAVLGANDRVQLVVRGHLRAEAAALAPDERAVLERGNVVLVTDDVSSASLIRACDVVVDIDSSIAFDAVLLGKPYVRPKYLQDASVTTIWDELGGAHQTDSLDATVALLTADTLVPAERDRTFGQVVFGGGGAEVLARYRDGLRVIAAQSRV
;
A
#
# COMPACT_ATOMS: atom_id res chain seq x y z
N MET A 1 6.34 28.91 -21.27
CA MET A 1 6.70 28.31 -19.97
C MET A 1 5.86 28.98 -18.90
N SER A 2 4.79 28.31 -18.39
CA SER A 2 3.96 28.89 -17.35
C SER A 2 4.77 28.84 -16.04
N GLN A 3 5.03 30.01 -15.47
CA GLN A 3 5.64 30.09 -14.12
C GLN A 3 4.66 29.50 -13.11
N HIS A 4 4.89 28.26 -12.70
CA HIS A 4 4.20 27.68 -11.55
C HIS A 4 4.62 28.48 -10.31
N THR A 5 3.74 29.35 -9.83
CA THR A 5 4.04 30.24 -8.69
C THR A 5 3.92 29.54 -7.33
N GLY A 6 3.74 28.22 -7.28
CA GLY A 6 3.60 27.44 -6.04
C GLY A 6 3.92 25.96 -6.21
N ALA A 7 3.96 25.21 -5.08
CA ALA A 7 4.36 23.82 -5.03
C ALA A 7 3.19 22.88 -4.66
N TYR A 8 3.25 21.64 -5.12
CA TYR A 8 2.46 20.53 -4.57
C TYR A 8 3.18 19.97 -3.35
N VAL A 9 2.46 19.83 -2.25
CA VAL A 9 3.01 19.30 -1.00
C VAL A 9 2.50 17.87 -0.79
N PHE A 10 3.40 16.92 -0.67
CA PHE A 10 3.08 15.51 -0.40
C PHE A 10 3.55 15.13 1.00
N ALA A 11 2.79 14.25 1.69
CA ALA A 11 3.18 13.72 2.99
C ALA A 11 3.29 12.20 2.96
N LEU A 12 4.43 11.68 3.38
CA LEU A 12 4.73 10.25 3.49
C LEU A 12 5.10 9.90 4.94
N ALA A 13 4.45 8.88 5.49
CA ALA A 13 4.73 8.41 6.86
C ALA A 13 5.41 7.05 6.89
N GLY A 14 5.15 6.19 5.92
CA GLY A 14 5.63 4.81 5.93
C GLY A 14 6.12 4.31 4.58
N LYS A 15 6.70 3.10 4.58
CA LYS A 15 7.17 2.44 3.35
C LYS A 15 6.02 2.21 2.35
N ALA A 16 4.84 1.81 2.85
CA ALA A 16 3.68 1.59 1.97
C ALA A 16 3.20 2.86 1.28
N ASP A 17 3.29 4.02 1.97
CA ASP A 17 2.96 5.31 1.37
C ASP A 17 3.95 5.66 0.28
N ALA A 18 5.25 5.48 0.56
CA ALA A 18 6.31 5.71 -0.41
C ALA A 18 6.07 4.88 -1.68
N ASP A 19 5.82 3.57 -1.53
CA ASP A 19 5.60 2.67 -2.67
C ASP A 19 4.43 3.11 -3.57
N ASN A 20 3.36 3.64 -2.99
CA ASN A 20 2.14 3.99 -3.74
C ASN A 20 2.07 5.47 -4.18
N ILE A 21 2.69 6.39 -3.44
CA ILE A 21 2.59 7.83 -3.71
C ILE A 21 3.78 8.34 -4.54
N ILE A 22 4.96 7.73 -4.45
CA ILE A 22 6.13 8.14 -5.26
C ILE A 22 5.83 8.14 -6.76
N PRO A 23 5.14 7.15 -7.36
CA PRO A 23 4.77 7.20 -8.77
C PRO A 23 3.93 8.44 -9.11
N VAL A 24 3.05 8.86 -8.20
CA VAL A 24 2.23 10.07 -8.36
C VAL A 24 3.10 11.33 -8.31
N ILE A 25 4.03 11.40 -7.36
CA ILE A 25 4.98 12.52 -7.24
C ILE A 25 5.85 12.61 -8.49
N TRP A 26 6.37 11.46 -8.93
CA TRP A 26 7.23 11.36 -10.11
C TRP A 26 6.53 11.86 -11.38
N GLU A 27 5.24 11.54 -11.55
CA GLU A 27 4.46 12.02 -12.69
C GLU A 27 4.01 13.48 -12.51
N ALA A 28 3.61 13.89 -11.30
CA ALA A 28 3.24 15.29 -11.01
C ALA A 28 4.39 16.28 -11.31
N ALA A 29 5.63 15.83 -11.04
CA ALA A 29 6.84 16.62 -11.27
C ALA A 29 7.35 16.57 -12.74
N ARG A 30 6.69 15.81 -13.63
CA ARG A 30 7.14 15.54 -15.00
C ARG A 30 7.42 16.81 -15.81
N ASP A 31 6.55 17.81 -15.68
CA ASP A 31 6.63 19.06 -16.44
C ASP A 31 7.31 20.17 -15.61
N GLY A 32 8.17 19.82 -14.66
CA GLY A 32 8.89 20.78 -13.81
C GLY A 32 8.04 21.38 -12.70
N THR A 33 6.83 20.89 -12.44
CA THR A 33 6.01 21.35 -11.32
C THR A 33 6.76 21.13 -9.99
N PRO A 34 6.96 22.17 -9.17
CA PRO A 34 7.63 22.03 -7.89
C PRO A 34 6.84 21.09 -6.97
N CYS A 35 7.50 20.06 -6.43
CA CYS A 35 6.92 19.13 -5.48
C CYS A 35 7.76 19.09 -4.22
N VAL A 36 7.13 19.27 -3.06
CA VAL A 36 7.78 19.18 -1.76
C VAL A 36 7.22 17.97 -1.02
N VAL A 37 8.09 17.03 -0.65
CA VAL A 37 7.72 15.78 -0.02
C VAL A 37 8.17 15.79 1.44
N ILE A 38 7.21 15.87 2.36
CA ILE A 38 7.45 15.78 3.80
C ILE A 38 7.46 14.30 4.18
N ILE A 39 8.58 13.83 4.72
CA ILE A 39 8.73 12.46 5.20
C ILE A 39 8.92 12.48 6.71
N THR A 40 8.06 11.75 7.45
CA THR A 40 8.12 11.68 8.92
C THR A 40 8.97 10.55 9.45
N ASN A 41 9.18 9.51 8.65
CA ASN A 41 9.99 8.36 9.01
C ASN A 41 11.41 8.54 8.48
N ARG A 42 12.40 8.50 9.40
CA ARG A 42 13.81 8.70 9.07
C ARG A 42 14.33 7.64 8.09
N ASP A 43 13.94 6.38 8.27
CA ASP A 43 14.44 5.29 7.42
C ASP A 43 13.89 5.42 6.01
N VAL A 44 12.61 5.79 5.87
CA VAL A 44 12.02 6.11 4.57
C VAL A 44 12.74 7.27 3.92
N TYR A 45 13.05 8.34 4.67
CA TYR A 45 13.79 9.48 4.15
C TYR A 45 15.17 9.08 3.65
N LEU A 46 15.94 8.32 4.45
CA LEU A 46 17.28 7.86 4.08
C LEU A 46 17.26 6.96 2.84
N THR A 47 16.26 6.09 2.74
CA THR A 47 16.06 5.23 1.56
C THR A 47 15.74 6.05 0.30
N GLN A 48 14.95 7.12 0.43
CA GLN A 48 14.49 7.91 -0.72
C GLN A 48 15.45 9.01 -1.14
N ARG A 49 16.27 9.59 -0.24
CA ARG A 49 17.12 10.75 -0.57
C ARG A 49 18.09 10.52 -1.73
N ASP A 50 18.55 9.26 -1.91
CA ASP A 50 19.47 8.87 -2.97
C ASP A 50 18.78 8.06 -4.08
N ALA A 51 17.45 8.01 -4.08
CA ALA A 51 16.68 7.22 -5.01
C ALA A 51 16.78 7.74 -6.46
N TRP A 52 16.80 6.79 -7.39
CA TRP A 52 16.93 7.06 -8.83
C TRP A 52 15.86 8.04 -9.36
N TRP A 53 14.65 7.95 -8.88
CA TRP A 53 13.51 8.75 -9.34
C TRP A 53 13.66 10.25 -9.04
N LEU A 54 14.38 10.64 -7.99
CA LEU A 54 14.70 12.03 -7.70
C LEU A 54 15.66 12.62 -8.73
N ARG A 55 16.62 11.83 -9.22
CA ARG A 55 17.52 12.27 -10.29
C ARG A 55 16.77 12.56 -11.58
N GLU A 56 15.69 11.80 -11.84
CA GLU A 56 14.81 12.06 -12.99
C GLU A 56 13.86 13.27 -12.79
N ARG A 57 13.69 13.74 -11.55
CA ARG A 57 12.75 14.81 -11.20
C ARG A 57 13.39 15.87 -10.30
N PRO A 58 14.25 16.75 -10.86
CA PRO A 58 14.99 17.74 -10.07
C PRO A 58 14.09 18.80 -9.41
N SER A 59 12.83 18.95 -9.84
CA SER A 59 11.83 19.81 -9.20
C SER A 59 11.25 19.23 -7.90
N VAL A 60 11.65 18.01 -7.50
CA VAL A 60 11.21 17.38 -6.24
C VAL A 60 12.23 17.64 -5.14
N ARG A 61 11.75 18.11 -3.98
CA ARG A 61 12.53 18.33 -2.78
C ARG A 61 12.00 17.51 -1.62
N LEU A 62 12.88 16.73 -0.97
CA LEU A 62 12.54 15.99 0.25
C LEU A 62 12.78 16.83 1.49
N VAL A 63 11.87 16.74 2.45
CA VAL A 63 11.98 17.39 3.77
C VAL A 63 11.77 16.34 4.86
N LEU A 64 12.81 16.06 5.64
CA LEU A 64 12.67 15.20 6.81
C LEU A 64 12.00 15.98 7.94
N ARG A 65 10.92 15.44 8.46
CA ARG A 65 10.24 15.95 9.63
C ARG A 65 10.05 14.82 10.64
N ALA A 66 11.12 14.46 11.33
CA ALA A 66 11.09 13.39 12.31
C ALA A 66 10.11 13.74 13.45
N SER A 67 9.19 12.81 13.73
CA SER A 67 8.50 12.79 15.02
C SER A 67 9.54 12.43 16.08
N SER A 68 9.56 13.14 17.20
CA SER A 68 10.41 12.75 18.33
C SER A 68 9.94 11.40 18.87
N GLU A 69 10.85 10.47 18.99
CA GLU A 69 10.64 9.19 19.67
C GLU A 69 10.37 9.44 21.16
N GLY A 70 9.38 8.74 21.72
CA GLY A 70 9.01 8.80 23.13
C GLY A 70 7.56 9.26 23.38
N ASP A 71 7.00 8.86 24.50
CA ASP A 71 5.63 9.23 24.90
C ASP A 71 5.66 10.57 25.69
N PRO A 72 5.37 11.71 25.06
CA PRO A 72 5.51 13.02 25.67
C PRO A 72 4.45 13.27 26.74
N SER A 73 4.81 14.03 27.77
CA SER A 73 3.85 14.53 28.77
C SER A 73 2.71 15.32 28.10
N VAL A 74 1.54 15.42 28.76
CA VAL A 74 0.36 16.14 28.21
C VAL A 74 0.70 17.59 27.84
N ILE A 75 1.50 18.28 28.68
CA ILE A 75 1.92 19.66 28.43
C ILE A 75 2.84 19.75 27.22
N GLU A 76 3.72 18.78 27.03
CA GLU A 76 4.62 18.73 25.89
C GLU A 76 3.87 18.38 24.62
N ARG A 77 2.87 17.50 24.69
CA ARG A 77 1.93 17.23 23.60
C ARG A 77 1.21 18.50 23.16
N LEU A 78 0.70 19.29 24.09
CA LEU A 78 0.02 20.58 23.84
C LEU A 78 0.95 21.60 23.17
N ARG A 79 2.16 21.79 23.72
CA ARG A 79 3.16 22.68 23.10
C ARG A 79 3.56 22.26 21.71
N ARG A 80 3.79 20.97 21.48
CA ARG A 80 4.11 20.41 20.15
C ARG A 80 2.97 20.60 19.16
N LEU A 81 1.73 20.47 19.62
CA LEU A 81 0.54 20.61 18.79
C LEU A 81 0.37 22.05 18.26
N ALA A 82 0.38 23.03 19.15
CA ALA A 82 0.25 24.43 18.76
C ALA A 82 1.42 24.88 17.88
N TRP A 83 2.64 24.46 18.24
CA TRP A 83 3.84 24.81 17.49
C TRP A 83 3.89 24.10 16.13
N ASN A 84 3.52 22.80 16.06
CA ASN A 84 3.49 22.06 14.80
C ASN A 84 2.48 22.66 13.82
N ARG A 85 1.29 23.03 14.26
CA ARG A 85 0.26 23.62 13.41
C ARG A 85 0.67 25.00 12.88
N ALA A 86 1.21 25.86 13.74
CA ALA A 86 1.72 27.17 13.34
C ALA A 86 2.92 27.06 12.39
N ALA A 87 3.82 26.10 12.64
CA ALA A 87 4.95 25.82 11.77
C ALA A 87 4.51 25.27 10.40
N LEU A 88 3.50 24.38 10.38
CA LEU A 88 2.96 23.84 9.13
C LEU A 88 2.27 24.92 8.30
N ARG A 89 1.49 25.82 8.92
CA ARG A 89 0.90 26.97 8.20
C ARG A 89 1.97 27.87 7.59
N ARG A 90 3.03 28.20 8.38
CA ARG A 90 4.16 28.98 7.85
C ARG A 90 4.85 28.28 6.71
N PHE A 91 5.07 26.98 6.83
CA PHE A 91 5.66 26.16 5.79
C PHE A 91 4.81 26.14 4.51
N LEU A 92 3.50 25.85 4.60
CA LEU A 92 2.61 25.85 3.46
C LEU A 92 2.54 27.22 2.75
N ARG A 93 2.57 28.33 3.52
CA ARG A 93 2.64 29.68 2.95
C ARG A 93 3.97 29.95 2.28
N ALA A 94 5.10 29.56 2.89
CA ALA A 94 6.43 29.74 2.31
C ALA A 94 6.60 28.97 0.98
N GLU A 95 6.05 27.75 0.91
CA GLU A 95 6.04 26.94 -0.31
C GLU A 95 4.97 27.40 -1.31
N ARG A 96 4.11 28.36 -0.97
CA ARG A 96 2.95 28.75 -1.77
C ARG A 96 2.14 27.53 -2.20
N ALA A 97 1.82 26.65 -1.21
CA ALA A 97 1.21 25.37 -1.46
C ALA A 97 -0.09 25.50 -2.27
N LEU A 98 -0.16 24.81 -3.40
CA LEU A 98 -1.32 24.78 -4.30
C LEU A 98 -2.29 23.66 -3.93
N LEU A 99 -1.76 22.58 -3.38
CA LEU A 99 -2.51 21.48 -2.80
C LEU A 99 -1.63 20.72 -1.79
N VAL A 100 -2.28 19.94 -0.93
CA VAL A 100 -1.64 18.97 -0.03
C VAL A 100 -2.17 17.59 -0.33
N ALA A 101 -1.31 16.66 -0.72
CA ALA A 101 -1.65 15.28 -0.99
C ALA A 101 -1.02 14.35 0.04
N MET A 102 -1.78 13.37 0.52
CA MET A 102 -1.36 12.44 1.57
C MET A 102 -2.03 11.08 1.38
N GLN A 103 -1.55 10.07 2.10
CA GLN A 103 -2.20 8.75 2.09
C GLN A 103 -3.65 8.83 2.57
N TRP A 104 -4.43 7.81 2.22
CA TRP A 104 -5.76 7.61 2.79
C TRP A 104 -5.71 7.68 4.32
N GLY A 105 -6.56 8.49 4.87
CA GLY A 105 -6.63 8.70 6.31
C GLY A 105 -8.02 9.16 6.73
N GLU A 106 -8.13 9.40 8.02
CA GLU A 106 -9.30 10.06 8.57
C GLU A 106 -9.29 11.51 8.12
N GLY A 107 -10.44 11.98 7.61
CA GLY A 107 -10.65 13.36 7.27
C GLY A 107 -10.73 14.26 8.52
N VAL A 108 -10.68 15.56 8.30
CA VAL A 108 -11.04 16.53 9.34
C VAL A 108 -12.54 16.39 9.58
N ALA A 109 -12.94 16.15 10.84
CA ALA A 109 -14.33 15.96 11.18
C ALA A 109 -15.20 17.12 10.65
N HIS A 110 -16.26 16.78 9.95
CA HIS A 110 -17.34 17.72 9.63
C HIS A 110 -17.98 18.25 10.90
N ASP A 111 -18.69 19.36 10.79
CA ASP A 111 -19.35 20.04 11.92
C ASP A 111 -20.36 19.16 12.69
N SER A 112 -20.80 18.04 12.10
CA SER A 112 -21.67 17.03 12.71
C SER A 112 -20.98 16.09 13.70
N ALA A 113 -19.66 16.08 13.77
CA ALA A 113 -18.96 15.24 14.76
C ALA A 113 -19.11 15.81 16.15
N SER A 114 -19.31 14.95 17.19
CA SER A 114 -19.40 15.38 18.57
C SER A 114 -18.21 16.27 18.96
N MET A 115 -18.47 17.28 19.78
CA MET A 115 -17.43 18.23 20.26
C MET A 115 -16.21 17.50 20.85
N LEU A 116 -16.44 16.37 21.51
CA LEU A 116 -15.40 15.50 22.06
C LEU A 116 -14.51 14.91 20.97
N ARG A 117 -15.09 14.39 19.86
CA ARG A 117 -14.32 13.86 18.73
C ARG A 117 -13.50 14.95 18.02
N ARG A 118 -14.06 16.17 17.90
CA ARG A 118 -13.32 17.32 17.36
C ARG A 118 -12.14 17.68 18.28
N MET A 119 -12.34 17.71 19.60
CA MET A 119 -11.25 17.93 20.55
C MET A 119 -10.17 16.85 20.46
N ILE A 120 -10.53 15.57 20.49
CA ILE A 120 -9.56 14.46 20.38
C ILE A 120 -8.76 14.55 19.08
N ARG A 121 -9.38 14.85 17.96
CA ARG A 121 -8.66 15.03 16.69
C ARG A 121 -7.85 16.31 16.63
N TRP A 122 -8.33 17.38 17.24
CA TRP A 122 -7.58 18.63 17.38
C TRP A 122 -6.30 18.42 18.20
N TRP A 123 -6.31 17.44 19.11
CA TRP A 123 -5.17 17.04 19.94
C TRP A 123 -4.31 15.94 19.30
N SER A 124 -4.68 15.46 18.13
CA SER A 124 -3.89 14.47 17.39
C SER A 124 -2.50 15.02 17.07
N THR A 125 -1.47 14.24 17.39
CA THR A 125 -0.07 14.54 17.05
C THR A 125 0.27 14.00 15.63
N ASN A 126 -0.66 13.34 14.95
CA ASN A 126 -0.46 12.80 13.62
C ASN A 126 -0.25 13.91 12.59
N LEU A 127 0.87 13.88 11.87
CA LEU A 127 1.22 14.86 10.86
C LEU A 127 0.14 15.05 9.80
N HIS A 128 -0.46 13.97 9.31
CA HIS A 128 -1.50 14.03 8.28
C HIS A 128 -2.69 14.88 8.73
N SER A 129 -3.18 14.65 9.95
CA SER A 129 -4.26 15.45 10.53
C SER A 129 -3.84 16.91 10.71
N GLN A 130 -2.62 17.17 11.17
CA GLN A 130 -2.12 18.53 11.35
C GLN A 130 -1.95 19.27 10.02
N LEU A 131 -1.45 18.60 8.99
CA LEU A 131 -1.36 19.15 7.63
C LEU A 131 -2.73 19.47 7.05
N GLN A 132 -3.71 18.57 7.23
CA GLN A 132 -5.07 18.76 6.77
C GLN A 132 -5.73 19.97 7.44
N PHE A 133 -5.58 20.12 8.77
CA PHE A 133 -6.05 21.31 9.48
C PHE A 133 -5.35 22.59 8.98
N ALA A 134 -4.04 22.56 8.85
CA ALA A 134 -3.28 23.72 8.38
C ALA A 134 -3.67 24.11 6.93
N ALA A 135 -3.86 23.14 6.06
CA ALA A 135 -4.32 23.35 4.70
C ALA A 135 -5.74 23.94 4.67
N LYS A 136 -6.68 23.37 5.44
CA LYS A 136 -8.06 23.89 5.56
C LYS A 136 -8.09 25.35 6.02
N GLU A 137 -7.29 25.70 7.04
CA GLU A 137 -7.19 27.08 7.54
C GLU A 137 -6.62 28.06 6.52
N LEU A 138 -5.89 27.58 5.54
CA LEU A 138 -5.29 28.39 4.45
C LEU A 138 -6.11 28.32 3.15
N GLY A 139 -7.23 27.61 3.10
CA GLY A 139 -7.99 27.38 1.88
C GLY A 139 -7.25 26.51 0.83
N VAL A 140 -6.23 25.76 1.26
CA VAL A 140 -5.47 24.85 0.38
C VAL A 140 -6.19 23.51 0.29
N PRO A 141 -6.55 23.03 -0.90
CA PRO A 141 -7.26 21.76 -1.05
C PRO A 141 -6.38 20.57 -0.63
N THR A 142 -7.02 19.56 -0.05
CA THR A 142 -6.36 18.32 0.35
C THR A 142 -6.82 17.15 -0.50
N VAL A 143 -5.91 16.26 -0.86
CA VAL A 143 -6.17 15.06 -1.67
C VAL A 143 -5.72 13.83 -0.92
N ALA A 144 -6.62 12.85 -0.76
CA ALA A 144 -6.29 11.54 -0.21
C ALA A 144 -5.88 10.60 -1.34
N LEU A 145 -4.62 10.18 -1.33
CA LEU A 145 -4.04 9.25 -2.31
C LEU A 145 -4.04 7.81 -1.78
N PRO A 146 -4.10 6.79 -2.65
CA PRO A 146 -3.99 5.40 -2.23
C PRO A 146 -2.65 5.12 -1.55
N HIS A 147 -2.68 4.45 -0.39
CA HIS A 147 -1.48 3.92 0.28
C HIS A 147 -1.32 2.41 0.11
N GLY A 148 -2.14 1.83 -0.74
CA GLY A 148 -2.17 0.41 -1.09
C GLY A 148 -3.23 0.12 -2.12
N HIS A 149 -3.14 -1.07 -2.71
CA HIS A 149 -4.13 -1.60 -3.63
C HIS A 149 -4.69 -2.88 -3.03
N SER A 150 -6.00 -2.96 -2.82
CA SER A 150 -6.65 -4.12 -2.25
C SER A 150 -7.01 -5.13 -3.34
N THR A 151 -6.77 -6.41 -3.07
CA THR A 151 -7.26 -7.51 -3.90
C THR A 151 -8.70 -7.89 -3.59
N LYS A 152 -9.27 -7.35 -2.50
CA LYS A 152 -10.61 -7.71 -2.01
C LYS A 152 -11.69 -6.87 -2.65
N THR A 153 -12.77 -7.52 -3.05
CA THR A 153 -13.98 -6.91 -3.58
C THR A 153 -15.03 -6.67 -2.50
N THR A 154 -14.86 -7.26 -1.32
CA THR A 154 -15.70 -7.06 -0.14
C THR A 154 -15.12 -6.04 0.82
N ILE A 155 -15.96 -5.47 1.69
CA ILE A 155 -15.51 -4.59 2.78
C ILE A 155 -14.76 -5.37 3.87
N ILE A 156 -15.02 -6.66 4.01
CA ILE A 156 -14.35 -7.53 4.97
C ILE A 156 -12.89 -7.71 4.53
N ARG A 157 -11.99 -7.14 5.30
CA ARG A 157 -10.54 -7.18 5.01
C ARG A 157 -9.76 -7.93 6.06
N ASN A 158 -10.16 -7.74 7.32
CA ASN A 158 -9.54 -8.34 8.47
C ASN A 158 -10.51 -8.32 9.65
N ARG A 159 -10.14 -9.00 10.72
CA ARG A 159 -10.97 -9.10 11.94
C ARG A 159 -11.39 -7.74 12.49
N HIS A 160 -10.46 -6.78 12.57
CA HIS A 160 -10.76 -5.45 13.10
C HIS A 160 -11.79 -4.68 12.25
N VAL A 161 -11.70 -4.75 10.91
CA VAL A 161 -12.68 -4.12 10.00
C VAL A 161 -14.05 -4.77 10.19
N ARG A 162 -14.11 -6.10 10.31
CA ARG A 162 -15.35 -6.86 10.56
C ARG A 162 -16.00 -6.44 11.88
N GLU A 163 -15.25 -6.46 12.98
CA GLU A 163 -15.72 -6.05 14.30
C GLU A 163 -16.23 -4.60 14.31
N LYS A 164 -15.48 -3.70 13.68
CA LYS A 164 -15.85 -2.29 13.57
C LYS A 164 -17.12 -2.07 12.72
N SER A 165 -17.30 -2.83 11.66
CA SER A 165 -18.50 -2.78 10.83
C SER A 165 -19.72 -3.22 11.63
N VAL A 166 -19.66 -4.37 12.28
CA VAL A 166 -20.74 -4.91 13.13
C VAL A 166 -21.10 -3.92 14.25
N ALA A 167 -20.10 -3.31 14.91
CA ALA A 167 -20.34 -2.34 15.98
C ALA A 167 -21.03 -1.03 15.50
N HIS A 168 -21.08 -0.77 14.19
CA HIS A 168 -21.69 0.44 13.60
C HIS A 168 -22.82 0.12 12.61
N GLY A 169 -23.56 -0.96 12.82
CA GLY A 169 -24.71 -1.34 11.98
C GLY A 169 -24.33 -1.69 10.55
N ASP A 170 -23.26 -2.48 10.41
CA ASP A 170 -22.68 -2.97 9.16
C ASP A 170 -22.10 -1.89 8.24
N LYS A 171 -21.94 -0.66 8.72
CA LYS A 171 -21.29 0.43 7.98
C LYS A 171 -20.09 0.99 8.74
N LEU A 172 -19.02 1.28 8.03
CA LEU A 172 -17.85 1.95 8.61
C LEU A 172 -18.09 3.47 8.72
N PRO A 173 -17.71 4.12 9.83
CA PRO A 173 -17.95 5.54 10.06
C PRO A 173 -16.93 6.43 9.31
N PHE A 174 -17.07 6.57 7.99
CA PHE A 174 -16.12 7.25 7.09
C PHE A 174 -16.62 8.59 6.53
N ALA A 175 -17.70 9.16 7.06
CA ALA A 175 -18.25 10.44 6.58
C ALA A 175 -17.24 11.60 6.63
N ASP A 176 -16.27 11.55 7.53
CA ASP A 176 -15.22 12.56 7.66
C ASP A 176 -14.27 12.63 6.46
N ARG A 177 -14.21 11.59 5.65
CA ARG A 177 -13.39 11.53 4.43
C ARG A 177 -13.95 12.41 3.31
N ASP A 178 -15.20 12.83 3.41
CA ASP A 178 -15.82 13.81 2.51
C ASP A 178 -15.20 15.21 2.64
N SER A 179 -14.36 15.44 3.65
CA SER A 179 -13.62 16.70 3.83
C SER A 179 -12.42 16.89 2.89
N PHE A 180 -11.99 15.85 2.17
CA PHE A 180 -10.99 15.98 1.11
C PHE A 180 -11.58 16.55 -0.17
N ALA A 181 -10.84 17.32 -0.92
CA ALA A 181 -11.23 17.77 -2.26
C ALA A 181 -11.34 16.59 -3.25
N ALA A 182 -10.51 15.57 -3.06
CA ALA A 182 -10.63 14.28 -3.72
C ALA A 182 -10.14 13.15 -2.82
N TYR A 183 -10.89 12.03 -2.83
CA TYR A 183 -10.51 10.78 -2.21
C TYR A 183 -10.33 9.71 -3.29
N VAL A 184 -9.08 9.33 -3.57
CA VAL A 184 -8.71 8.59 -4.76
C VAL A 184 -8.61 7.09 -4.48
N PHE A 185 -9.19 6.27 -5.36
CA PHE A 185 -9.10 4.81 -5.35
C PHE A 185 -8.34 4.29 -6.57
N CYS A 186 -7.66 3.15 -6.39
CA CYS A 186 -6.99 2.45 -7.49
C CYS A 186 -7.96 1.77 -8.44
N ALA A 187 -9.11 1.29 -7.95
CA ALA A 187 -10.05 0.47 -8.73
C ALA A 187 -11.50 0.72 -8.33
N GLY A 188 -12.41 0.49 -9.28
CA GLY A 188 -13.86 0.63 -9.08
C GLY A 188 -14.40 -0.29 -8.00
N TYR A 189 -14.05 -1.58 -8.05
CA TYR A 189 -14.50 -2.56 -7.05
C TYR A 189 -14.09 -2.16 -5.61
N HIS A 190 -12.91 -1.57 -5.46
CA HIS A 190 -12.43 -1.13 -4.16
C HIS A 190 -13.18 0.13 -3.67
N ARG A 191 -13.45 1.09 -4.58
CA ARG A 191 -14.33 2.22 -4.30
C ARG A 191 -15.70 1.73 -3.85
N ASP A 192 -16.32 0.83 -4.61
CA ASP A 192 -17.68 0.35 -4.36
C ASP A 192 -17.76 -0.38 -3.01
N ALA A 193 -16.82 -1.25 -2.71
CA ALA A 193 -16.72 -1.92 -1.41
C ALA A 193 -16.64 -0.91 -0.25
N ILE A 194 -15.90 0.17 -0.39
CA ILE A 194 -15.72 1.18 0.68
C ILE A 194 -16.92 2.13 0.75
N VAL A 195 -17.38 2.67 -0.36
CA VAL A 195 -18.49 3.64 -0.36
C VAL A 195 -19.77 2.96 0.09
N ASN A 196 -20.13 1.80 -0.46
CA ASN A 196 -21.34 1.07 -0.10
C ASN A 196 -21.30 0.53 1.34
N GLY A 197 -20.11 0.16 1.82
CA GLY A 197 -19.91 -0.38 3.17
C GLY A 197 -19.60 0.68 4.23
N SER A 198 -19.77 1.98 3.94
CA SER A 198 -19.46 3.05 4.89
C SER A 198 -20.47 4.19 4.85
N THR A 199 -20.28 5.19 5.71
CA THR A 199 -21.07 6.42 5.76
C THR A 199 -20.52 7.54 4.88
N MET A 200 -19.57 7.23 4.01
CA MET A 200 -18.98 8.17 3.05
C MET A 200 -20.02 8.55 1.99
N SER A 201 -20.14 9.84 1.64
CA SER A 201 -21.11 10.31 0.62
C SER A 201 -20.74 9.89 -0.80
N GLY A 202 -19.46 9.72 -1.06
CA GLY A 202 -18.92 9.39 -2.39
C GLY A 202 -18.83 10.58 -3.35
N SER A 203 -19.25 11.78 -2.98
CA SER A 203 -19.29 12.96 -3.87
C SER A 203 -17.88 13.41 -4.34
N ASN A 204 -16.88 13.27 -3.47
CA ASN A 204 -15.49 13.62 -3.72
C ASN A 204 -14.64 12.43 -4.21
N VAL A 205 -15.25 11.25 -4.38
CA VAL A 205 -14.53 10.03 -4.74
C VAL A 205 -14.11 10.05 -6.20
N ARG A 206 -12.88 9.60 -6.46
CA ARG A 206 -12.29 9.45 -7.80
C ARG A 206 -11.66 8.07 -7.94
N VAL A 207 -11.72 7.49 -9.13
CA VAL A 207 -10.99 6.26 -9.49
C VAL A 207 -9.99 6.64 -10.58
N TRP A 208 -8.69 6.72 -10.20
CA TRP A 208 -7.65 7.13 -11.13
C TRP A 208 -6.78 5.96 -11.62
N GLY A 209 -6.97 4.76 -11.09
CA GLY A 209 -6.15 3.60 -11.40
C GLY A 209 -5.03 3.39 -10.37
N SER A 210 -4.22 2.36 -10.57
CA SER A 210 -3.12 2.04 -9.68
C SER A 210 -1.83 2.75 -10.09
N PRO A 211 -1.33 3.70 -9.31
CA PRO A 211 -0.08 4.39 -9.65
C PRO A 211 1.14 3.50 -9.42
N ARG A 212 1.03 2.51 -8.52
CA ARG A 212 2.10 1.57 -8.15
C ARG A 212 2.14 0.35 -9.06
N PHE A 213 0.98 -0.24 -9.36
CA PHE A 213 0.87 -1.47 -10.12
C PHE A 213 0.43 -1.14 -11.55
N ASN A 214 1.40 -0.86 -12.41
CA ASN A 214 1.17 -0.60 -13.83
C ASN A 214 2.41 -0.92 -14.67
N ASP A 215 2.24 -1.01 -15.96
CA ASP A 215 3.25 -1.38 -16.96
C ASP A 215 4.33 -0.32 -17.21
N VAL A 216 4.18 0.90 -16.69
CA VAL A 216 5.22 1.94 -16.73
C VAL A 216 6.09 1.91 -15.47
N TRP A 217 5.47 1.83 -14.28
CA TRP A 217 6.20 1.96 -13.02
C TRP A 217 6.87 0.65 -12.57
N VAL A 218 6.17 -0.49 -12.70
CA VAL A 218 6.69 -1.79 -12.25
C VAL A 218 8.01 -2.14 -12.93
N PRO A 219 8.16 -2.07 -14.26
CA PRO A 219 9.45 -2.35 -14.91
C PRO A 219 10.58 -1.45 -14.43
N ARG A 220 10.31 -0.13 -14.20
CA ARG A 220 11.31 0.82 -13.67
C ARG A 220 11.77 0.43 -12.26
N LEU A 221 10.82 0.14 -11.39
CA LEU A 221 11.11 -0.29 -10.03
C LEU A 221 11.95 -1.57 -10.01
N TYR A 222 11.58 -2.56 -10.83
CA TYR A 222 12.28 -3.84 -10.89
C TYR A 222 13.66 -3.74 -11.54
N ALA A 223 13.84 -2.83 -12.50
CA ALA A 223 15.17 -2.56 -13.07
C ALA A 223 16.16 -2.01 -12.02
N GLN A 224 15.66 -1.33 -10.99
CA GLN A 224 16.46 -0.76 -9.90
C GLN A 224 16.56 -1.67 -8.66
N ALA A 225 15.81 -2.78 -8.63
CA ALA A 225 15.83 -3.69 -7.49
C ALA A 225 17.20 -4.40 -7.39
N PRO A 226 17.83 -4.43 -6.21
CA PRO A 226 19.08 -5.14 -6.01
C PRO A 226 18.98 -6.61 -6.40
N VAL A 227 20.05 -7.16 -6.94
CA VAL A 227 20.12 -8.62 -7.18
C VAL A 227 20.29 -9.29 -5.82
N VAL A 228 19.45 -10.28 -5.53
CA VAL A 228 19.58 -11.14 -4.36
C VAL A 228 20.21 -12.46 -4.77
N THR A 229 21.20 -12.91 -3.99
CA THR A 229 21.80 -14.24 -4.15
C THR A 229 21.10 -15.20 -3.19
N LEU A 230 20.36 -16.13 -3.75
CA LEU A 230 19.75 -17.24 -3.01
C LEU A 230 20.68 -18.47 -3.10
N PRO A 231 20.63 -19.42 -2.14
CA PRO A 231 21.36 -20.67 -2.24
C PRO A 231 21.08 -21.39 -3.59
N ALA A 232 22.07 -22.08 -4.11
CA ALA A 232 21.89 -22.88 -5.32
C ALA A 232 20.77 -23.91 -5.12
N LEU A 233 20.07 -24.26 -6.21
CA LEU A 233 19.10 -25.34 -6.16
C LEU A 233 19.81 -26.66 -5.92
N ALA A 234 19.31 -27.47 -4.99
CA ALA A 234 19.76 -28.83 -4.78
C ALA A 234 19.38 -29.71 -5.98
N GLU A 235 20.03 -30.87 -6.13
CA GLU A 235 19.67 -31.85 -7.14
C GLU A 235 18.20 -32.29 -6.97
N GLY A 236 17.46 -32.40 -8.06
CA GLY A 236 16.03 -32.73 -8.04
C GLY A 236 15.07 -31.56 -7.81
N VAL A 237 15.56 -30.44 -7.29
CA VAL A 237 14.73 -29.24 -7.09
C VAL A 237 14.45 -28.57 -8.43
N ILE A 238 13.17 -28.47 -8.79
CA ILE A 238 12.72 -27.96 -10.11
C ILE A 238 12.41 -26.45 -10.09
N ARG A 239 12.14 -25.85 -8.90
CA ARG A 239 11.80 -24.43 -8.81
C ARG A 239 11.96 -23.83 -7.43
N ARG A 240 12.03 -22.49 -7.40
CA ARG A 240 11.94 -21.66 -6.19
C ARG A 240 10.54 -21.14 -6.00
N VAL A 241 9.95 -21.45 -4.86
CA VAL A 241 8.63 -20.99 -4.43
C VAL A 241 8.81 -19.87 -3.42
N LEU A 242 8.38 -18.66 -3.74
CA LEU A 242 8.39 -17.52 -2.82
C LEU A 242 7.07 -17.46 -2.05
N PHE A 243 7.11 -17.67 -0.75
CA PHE A 243 5.96 -17.60 0.12
C PHE A 243 6.00 -16.32 0.98
N PHE A 244 5.01 -15.46 0.81
CA PHE A 244 4.82 -14.31 1.68
C PHE A 244 3.91 -14.70 2.85
N VAL A 245 4.46 -14.66 4.07
CA VAL A 245 3.69 -14.93 5.29
C VAL A 245 2.60 -13.86 5.44
N PRO A 246 1.31 -14.25 5.54
CA PRO A 246 0.22 -13.29 5.61
C PRO A 246 0.14 -12.63 6.98
N LYS A 247 -0.66 -11.56 7.07
CA LYS A 247 -1.07 -11.04 8.37
C LYS A 247 -2.14 -11.95 8.96
N TRP A 248 -1.88 -12.54 10.12
CA TRP A 248 -2.81 -13.44 10.79
C TRP A 248 -4.18 -12.82 11.06
N GLN A 249 -4.23 -11.51 11.29
CA GLN A 249 -5.49 -10.78 11.48
C GLN A 249 -6.36 -10.69 10.21
N ASN A 250 -5.84 -11.05 9.03
CA ASN A 250 -6.56 -10.99 7.76
C ASN A 250 -7.50 -12.19 7.54
N LEU A 251 -8.01 -12.78 8.60
CA LEU A 251 -8.91 -13.96 8.57
C LEU A 251 -8.23 -15.17 7.91
N VAL A 252 -6.96 -15.37 8.22
CA VAL A 252 -6.15 -16.46 7.71
C VAL A 252 -5.99 -17.54 8.80
N ASP A 253 -6.10 -18.81 8.40
CA ASP A 253 -5.81 -19.94 9.25
C ASP A 253 -4.30 -20.10 9.42
N ARG A 254 -3.83 -19.77 10.63
CA ARG A 254 -2.41 -19.81 10.97
C ARG A 254 -1.87 -21.25 11.00
N ALA A 255 -2.61 -22.19 11.59
CA ALA A 255 -2.17 -23.56 11.73
C ALA A 255 -2.04 -24.24 10.37
N ALA A 256 -3.06 -24.11 9.51
CA ALA A 256 -3.03 -24.64 8.16
C ALA A 256 -1.93 -23.96 7.29
N THR A 257 -1.67 -22.67 7.50
CA THR A 257 -0.56 -21.97 6.82
C THR A 257 0.79 -22.54 7.22
N MET A 258 1.02 -22.77 8.53
CA MET A 258 2.28 -23.37 9.00
C MET A 258 2.43 -24.81 8.53
N GLN A 259 1.33 -25.55 8.44
CA GLN A 259 1.33 -26.89 7.85
C GLN A 259 1.75 -26.88 6.38
N LEU A 260 1.23 -25.96 5.56
CA LEU A 260 1.64 -25.81 4.17
C LEU A 260 3.14 -25.51 4.05
N ILE A 261 3.65 -24.58 4.86
CA ILE A 261 5.08 -24.24 4.89
C ILE A 261 5.91 -25.47 5.28
N ALA A 262 5.49 -26.25 6.28
CA ALA A 262 6.20 -27.45 6.71
C ALA A 262 6.27 -28.50 5.61
N VAL A 263 5.14 -28.76 4.92
CA VAL A 263 5.07 -29.76 3.84
C VAL A 263 5.91 -29.32 2.64
N LEU A 264 5.85 -28.06 2.25
CA LEU A 264 6.67 -27.54 1.15
C LEU A 264 8.15 -27.51 1.50
N GLY A 265 8.50 -27.16 2.73
CA GLY A 265 9.90 -27.16 3.20
C GLY A 265 10.53 -28.56 3.31
N ALA A 266 9.71 -29.60 3.48
CA ALA A 266 10.14 -30.99 3.47
C ALA A 266 10.17 -31.61 2.06
N ASN A 267 9.67 -30.91 1.04
CA ASN A 267 9.55 -31.43 -0.31
C ASN A 267 10.89 -31.23 -1.06
N ASP A 268 11.38 -32.28 -1.70
CA ASP A 268 12.65 -32.29 -2.42
C ASP A 268 12.58 -31.67 -3.84
N ARG A 269 11.38 -31.40 -4.34
CA ARG A 269 11.17 -30.80 -5.66
C ARG A 269 11.16 -29.28 -5.65
N VAL A 270 11.02 -28.63 -4.50
CA VAL A 270 10.93 -27.17 -4.39
C VAL A 270 11.93 -26.62 -3.36
N GLN A 271 12.50 -25.47 -3.64
CA GLN A 271 13.18 -24.64 -2.64
C GLN A 271 12.18 -23.58 -2.19
N LEU A 272 11.78 -23.61 -0.91
CA LEU A 272 10.83 -22.69 -0.33
C LEU A 272 11.55 -21.45 0.23
N VAL A 273 11.34 -20.31 -0.41
CA VAL A 273 11.82 -19.01 0.07
C VAL A 273 10.71 -18.35 0.86
N VAL A 274 10.88 -18.23 2.17
CA VAL A 274 9.86 -17.64 3.06
C VAL A 274 10.26 -16.25 3.45
N ARG A 275 9.36 -15.30 3.25
CA ARG A 275 9.50 -13.94 3.72
C ARG A 275 8.43 -13.61 4.75
N GLY A 276 8.86 -13.19 5.94
CA GLY A 276 7.98 -12.66 6.98
C GLY A 276 7.30 -11.35 6.55
N HIS A 277 6.20 -11.01 7.21
CA HIS A 277 5.56 -9.73 6.98
C HIS A 277 6.42 -8.61 7.61
N LEU A 278 6.65 -7.51 6.88
CA LEU A 278 7.47 -6.35 7.32
C LEU A 278 7.01 -5.66 8.62
N ARG A 279 5.80 -5.97 9.10
CA ARG A 279 5.30 -5.50 10.39
C ARG A 279 5.40 -6.64 11.40
N ALA A 280 6.53 -6.69 12.10
CA ALA A 280 6.94 -7.78 12.98
C ALA A 280 5.89 -8.23 14.03
N GLU A 281 5.11 -7.30 14.58
CA GLU A 281 4.06 -7.61 15.56
C GLU A 281 2.94 -8.50 15.00
N ALA A 282 2.65 -8.36 13.70
CA ALA A 282 1.61 -9.15 13.02
C ALA A 282 2.10 -10.56 12.61
N ALA A 283 3.39 -10.81 12.70
CA ALA A 283 4.06 -12.00 12.18
C ALA A 283 4.99 -12.67 13.19
N ALA A 284 4.83 -12.38 14.49
CA ALA A 284 5.61 -13.07 15.52
C ALA A 284 5.34 -14.58 15.44
N LEU A 285 6.38 -15.33 15.07
CA LEU A 285 6.34 -16.78 15.02
C LEU A 285 6.64 -17.35 16.41
N ALA A 286 5.86 -18.34 16.84
CA ALA A 286 6.16 -19.10 18.03
C ALA A 286 7.45 -19.91 17.82
N PRO A 287 8.14 -20.35 18.91
CA PRO A 287 9.39 -21.09 18.78
C PRO A 287 9.29 -22.38 17.93
N ASP A 288 8.19 -23.10 18.06
CA ASP A 288 7.87 -24.29 17.28
C ASP A 288 7.65 -23.99 15.80
N GLU A 289 6.96 -22.89 15.48
CA GLU A 289 6.78 -22.42 14.12
C GLU A 289 8.11 -21.98 13.49
N ARG A 290 8.98 -21.33 14.27
CA ARG A 290 10.32 -20.95 13.81
C ARG A 290 11.16 -22.17 13.48
N ALA A 291 11.07 -23.24 14.29
CA ALA A 291 11.74 -24.51 14.04
C ALA A 291 11.30 -25.18 12.72
N VAL A 292 10.08 -24.94 12.26
CA VAL A 292 9.61 -25.40 10.93
C VAL A 292 10.36 -24.69 9.81
N LEU A 293 10.64 -23.39 9.97
CA LEU A 293 11.35 -22.59 8.96
C LEU A 293 12.86 -22.85 8.90
N GLU A 294 13.40 -23.55 9.89
CA GLU A 294 14.82 -23.91 9.96
C GLU A 294 15.12 -25.30 9.38
N ARG A 295 14.10 -25.98 8.81
CA ARG A 295 14.22 -27.35 8.30
C ARG A 295 14.21 -27.42 6.77
N GLY A 296 14.91 -28.42 6.25
CA GLY A 296 14.79 -28.85 4.86
C GLY A 296 15.20 -27.77 3.84
N ASN A 297 14.44 -27.65 2.78
CA ASN A 297 14.68 -26.75 1.65
C ASN A 297 14.12 -25.33 1.87
N VAL A 298 14.01 -24.87 3.13
CA VAL A 298 13.49 -23.54 3.46
C VAL A 298 14.64 -22.53 3.52
N VAL A 299 14.46 -21.41 2.84
CA VAL A 299 15.33 -20.23 2.90
C VAL A 299 14.53 -19.11 3.56
N LEU A 300 14.76 -18.86 4.84
CA LEU A 300 14.14 -17.74 5.53
C LEU A 300 14.85 -16.44 5.18
N VAL A 301 14.11 -15.46 4.66
CA VAL A 301 14.67 -14.17 4.23
C VAL A 301 14.34 -13.10 5.25
N THR A 302 15.37 -12.31 5.60
CA THR A 302 15.26 -11.16 6.51
C THR A 302 14.59 -9.95 5.86
N ASP A 303 14.17 -8.99 6.69
CA ASP A 303 13.36 -7.83 6.25
C ASP A 303 14.11 -6.79 5.40
N ASP A 304 15.44 -6.86 5.32
CA ASP A 304 16.29 -5.97 4.55
C ASP A 304 16.27 -6.27 3.04
N VAL A 305 15.86 -7.48 2.64
CA VAL A 305 15.73 -7.86 1.24
C VAL A 305 14.41 -7.35 0.65
N SER A 306 14.48 -6.66 -0.48
CA SER A 306 13.26 -6.13 -1.12
C SER A 306 12.37 -7.23 -1.70
N SER A 307 11.03 -7.04 -1.64
CA SER A 307 10.09 -7.97 -2.29
C SER A 307 10.34 -8.10 -3.78
N ALA A 308 10.70 -6.99 -4.44
CA ALA A 308 11.02 -6.98 -5.86
C ALA A 308 12.21 -7.88 -6.20
N SER A 309 13.28 -7.84 -5.39
CA SER A 309 14.44 -8.71 -5.55
C SER A 309 14.08 -10.18 -5.44
N LEU A 310 13.24 -10.53 -4.46
CA LEU A 310 12.79 -11.91 -4.25
C LEU A 310 11.89 -12.40 -5.37
N ILE A 311 10.90 -11.60 -5.82
CA ILE A 311 10.03 -11.98 -6.92
C ILE A 311 10.84 -12.20 -8.21
N ARG A 312 11.90 -11.40 -8.44
CA ARG A 312 12.81 -11.65 -9.58
C ARG A 312 13.55 -12.97 -9.47
N ALA A 313 14.01 -13.33 -8.28
CA ALA A 313 14.85 -14.50 -8.03
C ALA A 313 14.07 -15.82 -7.93
N CYS A 314 12.74 -15.77 -7.76
CA CYS A 314 11.89 -16.95 -7.60
C CYS A 314 11.03 -17.20 -8.84
N ASP A 315 10.60 -18.46 -9.02
CA ASP A 315 9.86 -18.90 -10.20
C ASP A 315 8.35 -18.74 -10.05
N VAL A 316 7.83 -18.85 -8.82
CA VAL A 316 6.42 -18.75 -8.47
C VAL A 316 6.24 -17.98 -7.18
N VAL A 317 5.14 -17.25 -7.08
CA VAL A 317 4.76 -16.51 -5.86
C VAL A 317 3.53 -17.16 -5.24
N VAL A 318 3.61 -17.45 -3.95
CA VAL A 318 2.49 -17.90 -3.12
C VAL A 318 2.18 -16.82 -2.10
N ASP A 319 0.93 -16.39 -2.07
CA ASP A 319 0.45 -15.38 -1.12
C ASP A 319 -1.07 -15.53 -0.94
N ILE A 320 -1.60 -15.06 0.18
CA ILE A 320 -3.02 -15.25 0.50
C ILE A 320 -3.80 -13.98 0.27
N ASP A 321 -3.23 -12.82 0.60
CA ASP A 321 -4.01 -11.59 0.74
C ASP A 321 -3.21 -10.29 0.58
N SER A 322 -2.08 -10.32 -0.06
CA SER A 322 -1.25 -9.13 -0.25
C SER A 322 -1.34 -8.59 -1.67
N SER A 323 -1.26 -7.28 -1.82
CA SER A 323 -1.14 -6.63 -3.13
C SER A 323 0.16 -6.96 -3.87
N ILE A 324 1.11 -7.63 -3.22
CA ILE A 324 2.35 -8.09 -3.85
C ILE A 324 2.08 -9.07 -5.02
N ALA A 325 0.94 -9.77 -4.97
CA ALA A 325 0.47 -10.62 -6.05
C ALA A 325 0.36 -9.89 -7.41
N PHE A 326 0.06 -8.59 -7.38
CA PHE A 326 0.00 -7.78 -8.60
C PHE A 326 1.36 -7.63 -9.28
N ASP A 327 2.45 -7.59 -8.49
CA ASP A 327 3.80 -7.59 -9.06
C ASP A 327 4.08 -8.90 -9.81
N ALA A 328 3.75 -10.04 -9.20
CA ALA A 328 3.91 -11.35 -9.85
C ALA A 328 3.14 -11.42 -11.17
N VAL A 329 1.88 -11.00 -11.15
CA VAL A 329 1.01 -11.01 -12.33
C VAL A 329 1.51 -10.07 -13.44
N LEU A 330 1.99 -8.86 -13.09
CA LEU A 330 2.54 -7.90 -14.05
C LEU A 330 3.88 -8.34 -14.64
N LEU A 331 4.63 -9.15 -13.90
CA LEU A 331 5.90 -9.74 -14.37
C LEU A 331 5.71 -11.06 -15.11
N GLY A 332 4.47 -11.50 -15.32
CA GLY A 332 4.17 -12.77 -16.01
C GLY A 332 4.62 -14.00 -15.20
N LYS A 333 4.70 -13.91 -13.88
CA LYS A 333 5.02 -15.06 -13.02
C LYS A 333 3.76 -15.77 -12.56
N PRO A 334 3.80 -17.11 -12.42
CA PRO A 334 2.73 -17.84 -11.78
C PRO A 334 2.48 -17.30 -10.37
N TYR A 335 1.22 -17.05 -10.06
CA TYR A 335 0.77 -16.68 -8.74
C TYR A 335 -0.22 -17.73 -8.23
N VAL A 336 0.05 -18.27 -7.04
CA VAL A 336 -0.76 -19.31 -6.40
C VAL A 336 -1.38 -18.75 -5.12
N ARG A 337 -2.71 -18.83 -5.03
CA ARG A 337 -3.49 -18.46 -3.86
C ARG A 337 -4.10 -19.70 -3.20
N PRO A 338 -3.58 -20.19 -2.07
CA PRO A 338 -4.20 -21.25 -1.29
C PRO A 338 -5.47 -20.74 -0.63
N LYS A 339 -6.61 -20.81 -1.31
CA LYS A 339 -7.88 -20.22 -0.88
C LYS A 339 -8.41 -20.81 0.42
N TYR A 340 -8.15 -22.09 0.64
CA TYR A 340 -8.57 -22.80 1.86
C TYR A 340 -7.94 -22.25 3.15
N LEU A 341 -6.87 -21.46 3.03
CA LEU A 341 -6.21 -20.81 4.17
C LEU A 341 -6.92 -19.53 4.63
N GLN A 342 -7.91 -19.05 3.89
CA GLN A 342 -8.61 -17.81 4.18
C GLN A 342 -10.09 -18.08 4.44
N ASP A 343 -10.69 -17.31 5.36
CA ASP A 343 -12.14 -17.38 5.65
C ASP A 343 -12.96 -17.21 4.36
N ALA A 344 -13.94 -18.10 4.16
CA ALA A 344 -14.77 -18.16 2.95
C ALA A 344 -15.61 -16.87 2.72
N SER A 345 -15.81 -16.03 3.74
CA SER A 345 -16.51 -14.75 3.58
C SER A 345 -15.69 -13.69 2.84
N VAL A 346 -14.39 -13.94 2.63
CA VAL A 346 -13.50 -13.00 1.93
C VAL A 346 -13.50 -13.30 0.44
N THR A 347 -14.12 -12.43 -0.36
CA THR A 347 -14.06 -12.47 -1.82
C THR A 347 -13.02 -11.49 -2.37
N THR A 348 -12.35 -11.90 -3.42
CA THR A 348 -11.26 -11.15 -4.04
C THR A 348 -11.46 -11.04 -5.56
N ILE A 349 -10.71 -10.17 -6.18
CA ILE A 349 -10.70 -10.02 -7.65
C ILE A 349 -10.24 -11.30 -8.37
N TRP A 350 -9.49 -12.16 -7.68
CA TRP A 350 -9.05 -13.44 -8.24
C TRP A 350 -10.21 -14.43 -8.43
N ASP A 351 -11.26 -14.31 -7.58
CA ASP A 351 -12.49 -15.10 -7.70
C ASP A 351 -13.34 -14.64 -8.91
N GLU A 352 -13.21 -13.37 -9.30
CA GLU A 352 -14.03 -12.76 -10.36
C GLU A 352 -13.32 -12.71 -11.71
N LEU A 353 -12.02 -12.40 -11.74
CA LEU A 353 -11.26 -12.04 -12.94
C LEU A 353 -10.11 -13.02 -13.25
N GLY A 354 -9.89 -14.06 -12.44
CA GLY A 354 -8.77 -14.96 -12.61
C GLY A 354 -7.41 -14.31 -12.36
N GLY A 355 -6.35 -14.85 -12.95
CA GLY A 355 -4.98 -14.36 -12.76
C GLY A 355 -4.24 -14.97 -11.58
N ALA A 356 -4.89 -15.86 -10.83
CA ALA A 356 -4.31 -16.68 -9.78
C ALA A 356 -4.68 -18.14 -9.96
N HIS A 357 -3.75 -19.04 -9.72
CA HIS A 357 -4.08 -20.44 -9.47
C HIS A 357 -4.66 -20.53 -8.05
N GLN A 358 -5.95 -20.76 -7.94
CA GLN A 358 -6.62 -20.93 -6.65
C GLN A 358 -6.70 -22.42 -6.31
N THR A 359 -6.31 -22.77 -5.09
CA THR A 359 -6.34 -24.15 -4.61
C THR A 359 -7.18 -24.26 -3.36
N ASP A 360 -7.97 -25.33 -3.26
CA ASP A 360 -8.96 -25.52 -2.20
C ASP A 360 -8.49 -26.52 -1.13
N SER A 361 -7.26 -27.03 -1.24
CA SER A 361 -6.67 -27.95 -0.26
C SER A 361 -5.15 -27.87 -0.23
N LEU A 362 -4.56 -28.40 0.85
CA LEU A 362 -3.13 -28.59 1.00
C LEU A 362 -2.55 -29.42 -0.15
N ASP A 363 -3.15 -30.59 -0.40
CA ASP A 363 -2.67 -31.54 -1.41
C ASP A 363 -2.71 -30.92 -2.82
N ALA A 364 -3.79 -30.21 -3.17
CA ALA A 364 -3.90 -29.51 -4.43
C ALA A 364 -2.82 -28.41 -4.58
N THR A 365 -2.51 -27.70 -3.50
CA THR A 365 -1.46 -26.68 -3.51
C THR A 365 -0.08 -27.31 -3.72
N VAL A 366 0.22 -28.37 -2.99
CA VAL A 366 1.49 -29.09 -3.09
C VAL A 366 1.65 -29.70 -4.49
N ALA A 367 0.62 -30.40 -5.00
CA ALA A 367 0.64 -30.99 -6.32
C ALA A 367 0.90 -29.96 -7.42
N LEU A 368 0.24 -28.79 -7.33
CA LEU A 368 0.44 -27.70 -8.28
C LEU A 368 1.87 -27.16 -8.24
N LEU A 369 2.40 -26.90 -7.04
CA LEU A 369 3.74 -26.31 -6.86
C LEU A 369 4.87 -27.28 -7.22
N THR A 370 4.61 -28.58 -7.18
CA THR A 370 5.57 -29.64 -7.53
C THR A 370 5.39 -30.23 -8.94
N ALA A 371 4.41 -29.76 -9.70
CA ALA A 371 4.21 -30.18 -11.09
C ALA A 371 5.39 -29.75 -11.98
N ASP A 372 5.75 -30.50 -13.01
CA ASP A 372 6.89 -30.17 -13.88
C ASP A 372 6.72 -28.83 -14.59
N THR A 373 5.49 -28.48 -14.95
CA THR A 373 5.15 -27.23 -15.62
C THR A 373 4.15 -26.43 -14.80
N LEU A 374 4.45 -25.16 -14.59
CA LEU A 374 3.54 -24.20 -13.96
C LEU A 374 3.66 -22.88 -14.72
N VAL A 375 2.61 -22.51 -15.44
CA VAL A 375 2.52 -21.27 -16.22
C VAL A 375 1.62 -20.25 -15.47
N PRO A 376 1.69 -18.94 -15.79
CA PRO A 376 0.76 -17.98 -15.25
C PRO A 376 -0.70 -18.37 -15.49
N ALA A 377 -1.57 -18.16 -14.51
CA ALA A 377 -3.00 -18.42 -14.64
C ALA A 377 -3.64 -17.46 -15.66
N GLU A 378 -4.63 -17.95 -16.37
CA GLU A 378 -5.42 -17.12 -17.27
C GLU A 378 -6.11 -15.99 -16.55
N ARG A 379 -6.25 -14.85 -17.22
CA ARG A 379 -6.91 -13.65 -16.73
C ARG A 379 -8.02 -13.24 -17.66
N ASP A 380 -9.09 -12.69 -17.11
CA ASP A 380 -10.10 -12.01 -17.90
C ASP A 380 -9.44 -10.88 -18.72
N ARG A 381 -9.93 -10.64 -19.94
CA ARG A 381 -9.41 -9.61 -20.84
C ARG A 381 -9.53 -8.20 -20.26
N THR A 382 -10.51 -7.99 -19.39
CA THR A 382 -10.75 -6.71 -18.70
C THR A 382 -9.89 -6.54 -17.45
N PHE A 383 -9.12 -7.56 -17.03
CA PHE A 383 -8.33 -7.53 -15.79
C PHE A 383 -7.49 -6.25 -15.64
N GLY A 384 -6.73 -5.89 -16.66
CA GLY A 384 -5.89 -4.68 -16.64
C GLY A 384 -6.71 -3.40 -16.44
N GLN A 385 -7.85 -3.29 -17.12
CA GLN A 385 -8.74 -2.15 -17.01
C GLN A 385 -9.44 -2.09 -15.65
N VAL A 386 -9.97 -3.21 -15.17
CA VAL A 386 -10.74 -3.27 -13.92
C VAL A 386 -9.84 -3.13 -12.70
N VAL A 387 -8.69 -3.82 -12.69
CA VAL A 387 -7.80 -3.89 -11.52
C VAL A 387 -6.84 -2.72 -11.49
N PHE A 388 -6.17 -2.42 -12.60
CA PHE A 388 -5.14 -1.36 -12.63
C PHE A 388 -5.65 -0.02 -13.16
N GLY A 389 -6.83 0.00 -13.74
CA GLY A 389 -7.46 1.21 -14.30
C GLY A 389 -6.99 1.53 -15.72
N GLY A 390 -6.36 0.57 -16.43
CA GLY A 390 -5.85 0.74 -17.79
C GLY A 390 -4.33 0.76 -17.89
N GLY A 391 -3.80 1.27 -19.01
CA GLY A 391 -2.37 1.40 -19.24
C GLY A 391 -1.72 2.42 -18.30
N GLY A 392 -0.48 2.15 -17.88
CA GLY A 392 0.21 2.93 -16.87
C GLY A 392 0.41 4.40 -17.23
N ALA A 393 0.69 4.70 -18.50
CA ALA A 393 0.83 6.07 -18.97
C ALA A 393 -0.47 6.87 -18.80
N GLU A 394 -1.61 6.24 -19.09
CA GLU A 394 -2.95 6.84 -18.91
C GLU A 394 -3.29 7.01 -17.42
N VAL A 395 -3.01 5.99 -16.61
CA VAL A 395 -3.22 6.04 -15.16
C VAL A 395 -2.42 7.18 -14.54
N LEU A 396 -1.12 7.28 -14.82
CA LEU A 396 -0.26 8.33 -14.30
C LEU A 396 -0.69 9.72 -14.78
N ALA A 397 -1.11 9.85 -16.04
CA ALA A 397 -1.66 11.10 -16.56
C ALA A 397 -2.92 11.55 -15.81
N ARG A 398 -3.85 10.62 -15.44
CA ARG A 398 -5.02 10.96 -14.64
C ARG A 398 -4.64 11.54 -13.28
N TYR A 399 -3.60 11.03 -12.62
CA TYR A 399 -3.10 11.61 -11.38
C TYR A 399 -2.56 13.03 -11.61
N ARG A 400 -1.69 13.23 -12.59
CA ARG A 400 -1.12 14.53 -12.91
C ARG A 400 -2.22 15.56 -13.21
N ASP A 401 -3.13 15.22 -14.11
CA ASP A 401 -4.16 16.13 -14.58
C ASP A 401 -5.24 16.38 -13.51
N GLY A 402 -5.61 15.35 -12.74
CA GLY A 402 -6.50 15.48 -11.60
C GLY A 402 -5.95 16.40 -10.51
N LEU A 403 -4.67 16.26 -10.16
CA LEU A 403 -4.01 17.16 -9.21
C LEU A 403 -3.96 18.62 -9.74
N ARG A 404 -3.74 18.82 -11.05
CA ARG A 404 -3.78 20.15 -11.66
C ARG A 404 -5.15 20.81 -11.56
N VAL A 405 -6.22 20.07 -11.86
CA VAL A 405 -7.60 20.56 -11.76
C VAL A 405 -7.91 20.99 -10.33
N ILE A 406 -7.56 20.17 -9.34
CA ILE A 406 -7.78 20.48 -7.92
C ILE A 406 -6.96 21.71 -7.50
N ALA A 407 -5.69 21.78 -7.88
CA ALA A 407 -4.84 22.94 -7.57
C ALA A 407 -5.34 24.25 -8.21
N ALA A 408 -5.96 24.18 -9.37
CA ALA A 408 -6.53 25.36 -10.03
C ALA A 408 -7.77 25.91 -9.29
N GLN A 409 -8.55 25.05 -8.64
CA GLN A 409 -9.74 25.44 -7.86
C GLN A 409 -9.39 26.25 -6.61
N SER A 410 -8.17 26.14 -6.08
CA SER A 410 -7.73 26.87 -4.89
C SER A 410 -7.39 28.36 -5.16
N ARG A 411 -7.39 28.80 -6.40
CA ARG A 411 -7.00 30.17 -6.80
C ARG A 411 -8.18 31.10 -7.02
N VAL A 412 -9.38 30.59 -6.81
CA VAL A 412 -10.63 31.37 -6.87
C VAL A 412 -11.11 31.70 -5.47
#